data_41b057efc59a122447311543d337d383
#
_entry.id   41b057efc59a122447311543d337d383
#
_cell.length_a   1.000
_cell.length_b   1.000
_cell.length_c   1.000
_cell.angle_alpha   90.00
_cell.angle_beta   90.00
_cell.angle_gamma   90.00
#
_symmetry.space_group_name_H-M   'P 1'
#
loop_
_entity.id
_entity.type
_entity.pdbx_description
1 polymer ?
#
loop_
_entity_poly.entity_id
_entity_poly.type
_entity_poly.pdbx_seq_one_letter_code
_entity_poly.pdbx_strand_id
1 'polypeptide(L)'
;MERVTVGQIATYEGREIELCGWLYNKRSSGKLHFLQVRDGTATIQCVVFKGDVSAEEFELCGEITQESSVVIQGTVKRDERSTLGYEIGVSHVNVLQMAESYPITPKEHGVAFLMDHRHLWLRSSRPHAILRVRSEIIKACRDFFDDRDFVLVDSPIFTPAACEGTSTLFEVEYFEEKAYLTQSGQLYNEAGAMAFGKVYCFGPTFRAEKSKTRRHLTEFWMIEPEMAYCDLDQDMDVAEALVAYVVERVLERRGEELKILERDTIPLEKVKTPFPRITYSQAIDILKEKKGEGDWGGDLGGEDETIVSDNFDQPVLVHRYPKEVKAFYMKEDPEDERVALCVDMLAPEGYGEIIGGGQREDQLEILERKIDEHQLPREAFQGYLDLRRYGSVPHAGFGMGIERVVSWICGLQHVRETIPFPRMLSRLYP
;
A
#
# COMPACT_ATOMS: atom_id res chain seq x y z
N MET A 1 39.66 1.10 -1.59
CA MET A 1 38.68 1.31 -0.53
C MET A 1 37.36 0.73 -1.00
N GLU A 2 36.64 0.02 -0.13
CA GLU A 2 35.34 -0.63 -0.50
C GLU A 2 34.20 0.38 -0.30
N ARG A 3 33.30 0.46 -1.30
CA ARG A 3 32.08 1.26 -1.20
C ARG A 3 31.02 0.48 -0.49
N VAL A 4 30.46 1.03 0.59
CA VAL A 4 29.48 0.39 1.46
C VAL A 4 28.24 1.24 1.64
N THR A 5 27.14 0.61 2.13
CA THR A 5 25.94 1.32 2.56
C THR A 5 25.89 1.43 4.07
N VAL A 6 25.15 2.44 4.58
CA VAL A 6 24.98 2.64 6.03
C VAL A 6 24.33 1.39 6.68
N GLY A 7 23.38 0.74 6.00
CA GLY A 7 22.75 -0.48 6.52
C GLY A 7 23.70 -1.67 6.72
N GLN A 8 24.88 -1.64 6.10
CA GLN A 8 25.91 -2.70 6.22
C GLN A 8 27.04 -2.32 7.18
N ILE A 9 27.02 -1.12 7.76
CA ILE A 9 28.16 -0.51 8.44
C ILE A 9 28.74 -1.36 9.57
N ALA A 10 27.90 -2.09 10.30
CA ALA A 10 28.32 -2.94 11.41
C ALA A 10 29.32 -4.04 11.00
N THR A 11 29.29 -4.48 9.75
CA THR A 11 30.21 -5.52 9.24
C THR A 11 31.61 -4.96 8.87
N TYR A 12 31.78 -3.65 8.98
CA TYR A 12 33.01 -2.94 8.61
C TYR A 12 33.71 -2.26 9.80
N GLU A 13 33.38 -2.64 11.04
CA GLU A 13 34.05 -2.10 12.24
C GLU A 13 35.56 -2.17 12.13
N GLY A 14 36.25 -1.04 12.38
CA GLY A 14 37.71 -0.88 12.30
C GLY A 14 38.28 -0.81 10.89
N ARG A 15 37.45 -0.90 9.84
CA ARG A 15 37.91 -0.85 8.44
C ARG A 15 37.72 0.52 7.83
N GLU A 16 38.60 0.86 6.89
CA GLU A 16 38.45 2.02 6.01
C GLU A 16 37.43 1.72 4.90
N ILE A 17 36.46 2.62 4.73
CA ILE A 17 35.35 2.50 3.76
C ILE A 17 35.12 3.81 2.99
N GLU A 18 34.40 3.68 1.87
CA GLU A 18 33.81 4.79 1.13
C GLU A 18 32.30 4.74 1.26
N LEU A 19 31.71 5.85 1.71
CA LEU A 19 30.25 6.04 1.80
C LEU A 19 29.83 7.17 0.85
N CYS A 20 28.87 6.90 -0.04
CA CYS A 20 28.20 7.91 -0.87
C CYS A 20 26.84 8.24 -0.29
N GLY A 21 26.49 9.51 -0.21
CA GLY A 21 25.20 9.92 0.35
C GLY A 21 24.92 11.39 0.24
N TRP A 22 23.97 11.84 1.02
CA TRP A 22 23.52 13.23 1.10
C TRP A 22 23.64 13.72 2.53
N LEU A 23 24.07 14.97 2.71
CA LEU A 23 24.12 15.61 4.01
C LEU A 23 22.73 15.90 4.53
N TYR A 24 22.24 15.11 5.48
CA TYR A 24 20.94 15.31 6.10
C TYR A 24 20.92 16.48 7.08
N ASN A 25 21.96 16.54 7.94
CA ASN A 25 22.14 17.59 8.93
C ASN A 25 23.61 17.72 9.31
N LYS A 26 24.00 18.85 9.87
CA LYS A 26 25.35 19.04 10.44
C LYS A 26 25.34 19.89 11.69
N ARG A 27 26.36 19.69 12.52
CA ARG A 27 26.71 20.59 13.62
C ARG A 27 28.23 20.75 13.69
N SER A 28 28.67 21.90 14.16
CA SER A 28 30.11 22.21 14.34
C SER A 28 30.38 22.54 15.79
N SER A 29 31.53 22.10 16.31
CA SER A 29 32.00 22.38 17.68
C SER A 29 33.51 22.43 17.73
N GLY A 30 34.08 23.63 17.76
CA GLY A 30 35.52 23.85 17.84
C GLY A 30 36.28 23.22 16.69
N LYS A 31 37.01 22.13 16.95
CA LYS A 31 37.82 21.41 15.96
C LYS A 31 37.10 20.24 15.30
N LEU A 32 35.75 20.15 15.44
CA LEU A 32 34.96 19.02 14.96
C LEU A 32 33.79 19.50 14.12
N HIS A 33 33.52 18.80 13.01
CA HIS A 33 32.23 18.81 12.33
C HIS A 33 31.62 17.43 12.46
N PHE A 34 30.30 17.39 12.77
CA PHE A 34 29.50 16.19 12.81
C PHE A 34 28.50 16.24 11.64
N LEU A 35 28.78 15.46 10.63
CA LEU A 35 27.97 15.37 9.42
C LEU A 35 27.04 14.16 9.55
N GLN A 36 25.74 14.36 9.51
CA GLN A 36 24.78 13.26 9.40
C GLN A 36 24.54 12.98 7.93
N VAL A 37 25.03 11.85 7.45
CA VAL A 37 24.94 11.44 6.05
C VAL A 37 23.95 10.29 5.92
N ARG A 38 22.98 10.43 5.02
CA ARG A 38 22.05 9.37 4.64
C ARG A 38 22.36 8.83 3.26
N ASP A 39 22.13 7.54 3.04
CA ASP A 39 22.38 6.88 1.75
C ASP A 39 21.17 6.15 1.17
N GLY A 40 20.01 6.30 1.75
CA GLY A 40 18.79 5.59 1.36
C GLY A 40 18.55 4.28 2.13
N THR A 41 19.55 3.73 2.82
CA THR A 41 19.40 2.59 3.74
C THR A 41 19.22 3.04 5.19
N ALA A 42 19.98 4.05 5.61
CA ALA A 42 19.89 4.67 6.93
C ALA A 42 20.66 6.01 6.96
N THR A 43 20.82 6.59 8.15
CA THR A 43 21.62 7.80 8.41
C THR A 43 22.70 7.49 9.43
N ILE A 44 23.94 7.94 9.17
CA ILE A 44 25.09 7.75 10.05
C ILE A 44 25.79 9.07 10.36
N GLN A 45 26.37 9.18 11.56
CA GLN A 45 27.25 10.30 11.92
C GLN A 45 28.65 10.08 11.35
N CYS A 46 29.14 11.08 10.62
CA CYS A 46 30.52 11.16 10.13
C CYS A 46 31.23 12.28 10.91
N VAL A 47 32.29 11.95 11.63
CA VAL A 47 33.02 12.87 12.49
C VAL A 47 34.27 13.35 11.76
N VAL A 48 34.30 14.63 11.43
CA VAL A 48 35.45 15.29 10.79
C VAL A 48 36.23 16.03 11.85
N PHE A 49 37.43 15.54 12.17
CA PHE A 49 38.37 16.23 13.07
C PHE A 49 39.38 17.04 12.27
N LYS A 50 39.63 18.29 12.70
CA LYS A 50 40.51 19.22 11.99
C LYS A 50 41.95 18.69 11.78
N GLY A 51 42.40 17.74 12.61
CA GLY A 51 43.71 17.12 12.51
C GLY A 51 43.79 15.93 11.54
N ASP A 52 42.66 15.38 11.10
CA ASP A 52 42.58 14.17 10.27
C ASP A 52 42.35 14.49 8.79
N VAL A 53 41.97 15.74 8.45
CA VAL A 53 41.70 16.21 7.09
C VAL A 53 42.52 17.47 6.78
N SER A 54 42.63 17.88 5.53
CA SER A 54 43.26 19.13 5.16
C SER A 54 42.50 20.36 5.71
N ALA A 55 43.15 21.49 5.84
CA ALA A 55 42.52 22.72 6.31
C ALA A 55 41.39 23.16 5.38
N GLU A 56 41.58 22.99 4.06
CA GLU A 56 40.59 23.31 3.03
C GLU A 56 39.33 22.41 3.14
N GLU A 57 39.54 21.10 3.33
CA GLU A 57 38.42 20.17 3.53
C GLU A 57 37.64 20.43 4.84
N PHE A 58 38.38 20.80 5.91
CA PHE A 58 37.74 21.15 7.17
C PHE A 58 36.83 22.38 7.02
N GLU A 59 37.31 23.43 6.35
CA GLU A 59 36.54 24.63 6.07
C GLU A 59 35.32 24.31 5.17
N LEU A 60 35.56 23.56 4.11
CA LEU A 60 34.49 23.09 3.22
C LEU A 60 33.39 22.34 3.99
N CYS A 61 33.75 21.44 4.92
CA CYS A 61 32.77 20.73 5.76
C CYS A 61 31.92 21.68 6.60
N GLY A 62 32.46 22.85 7.00
CA GLY A 62 31.70 23.91 7.65
C GLY A 62 30.67 24.58 6.75
N GLU A 63 30.84 24.57 5.43
CA GLU A 63 30.02 25.27 4.44
C GLU A 63 28.99 24.37 3.78
N ILE A 64 29.18 23.03 3.74
CA ILE A 64 28.25 22.09 3.08
C ILE A 64 26.82 22.33 3.54
N THR A 65 25.93 22.54 2.58
CA THR A 65 24.50 22.78 2.83
C THR A 65 23.70 21.47 2.92
N GLN A 66 22.52 21.53 3.54
CA GLN A 66 21.60 20.39 3.64
C GLN A 66 21.29 19.82 2.25
N GLU A 67 21.27 18.49 2.13
CA GLU A 67 21.04 17.73 0.90
C GLU A 67 22.14 17.86 -0.17
N SER A 68 23.29 18.46 0.13
CA SER A 68 24.48 18.33 -0.71
C SER A 68 24.90 16.88 -0.84
N SER A 69 25.31 16.45 -2.04
CA SER A 69 25.78 15.09 -2.28
C SER A 69 27.29 14.99 -2.00
N VAL A 70 27.65 13.97 -1.24
CA VAL A 70 28.99 13.79 -0.70
C VAL A 70 29.50 12.35 -0.86
N VAL A 71 30.81 12.23 -0.98
CA VAL A 71 31.56 10.97 -0.81
C VAL A 71 32.43 11.12 0.41
N ILE A 72 32.24 10.26 1.39
CA ILE A 72 32.97 10.23 2.64
C ILE A 72 33.94 9.03 2.63
N GLN A 73 35.17 9.25 2.94
CA GLN A 73 36.12 8.18 3.21
C GLN A 73 36.55 8.26 4.68
N GLY A 74 36.63 7.09 5.33
CA GLY A 74 37.00 7.07 6.74
C GLY A 74 36.89 5.68 7.36
N THR A 75 37.20 5.61 8.64
CA THR A 75 37.24 4.38 9.42
C THR A 75 35.92 4.24 10.22
N VAL A 76 35.30 3.08 10.15
CA VAL A 76 34.10 2.75 10.95
C VAL A 76 34.53 2.54 12.40
N LYS A 77 33.90 3.28 13.32
CA LYS A 77 34.14 3.21 14.76
C LYS A 77 32.88 2.89 15.51
N ARG A 78 33.00 2.09 16.55
CA ARG A 78 31.87 1.83 17.46
C ARG A 78 31.60 3.07 18.32
N ASP A 79 30.37 3.51 18.38
CA ASP A 79 29.87 4.55 19.31
C ASP A 79 28.47 4.18 19.81
N GLU A 80 28.38 3.75 21.07
CA GLU A 80 27.11 3.33 21.70
C GLU A 80 26.07 4.47 21.83
N ARG A 81 26.49 5.72 21.67
CA ARG A 81 25.59 6.89 21.67
C ARG A 81 24.90 7.11 20.32
N SER A 82 25.46 6.51 19.26
CA SER A 82 24.88 6.55 17.93
C SER A 82 23.69 5.62 17.84
N THR A 83 22.65 6.01 17.11
CA THR A 83 21.43 5.20 16.88
C THR A 83 21.75 3.82 16.28
N LEU A 84 22.79 3.74 15.44
CA LEU A 84 23.23 2.50 14.82
C LEU A 84 24.36 1.80 15.58
N GLY A 85 24.84 2.36 16.70
CA GLY A 85 26.00 1.86 17.44
C GLY A 85 27.35 2.15 16.79
N TYR A 86 27.39 2.91 15.69
CA TYR A 86 28.59 3.20 14.90
C TYR A 86 28.62 4.64 14.40
N GLU A 87 29.83 5.13 14.14
CA GLU A 87 30.11 6.39 13.46
C GLU A 87 31.28 6.19 12.49
N ILE A 88 31.52 7.16 11.59
CA ILE A 88 32.66 7.16 10.69
C ILE A 88 33.64 8.26 11.11
N GLY A 89 34.86 7.89 11.49
CA GLY A 89 35.97 8.83 11.64
C GLY A 89 36.51 9.19 10.25
N VAL A 90 36.24 10.40 9.81
CA VAL A 90 36.48 10.85 8.43
C VAL A 90 37.93 11.15 8.17
N SER A 91 38.49 10.62 7.08
CA SER A 91 39.81 10.92 6.54
C SER A 91 39.78 11.78 5.27
N HIS A 92 38.67 11.75 4.51
CA HIS A 92 38.48 12.54 3.29
C HIS A 92 36.99 12.82 3.01
N VAL A 93 36.69 14.03 2.51
CA VAL A 93 35.35 14.46 2.08
C VAL A 93 35.44 15.05 0.67
N ASN A 94 34.70 14.44 -0.24
CA ASN A 94 34.50 15.00 -1.58
C ASN A 94 33.03 15.43 -1.75
N VAL A 95 32.80 16.71 -2.03
CA VAL A 95 31.45 17.25 -2.32
C VAL A 95 31.23 17.17 -3.82
N LEU A 96 30.29 16.32 -4.24
CA LEU A 96 29.93 16.16 -5.65
C LEU A 96 29.11 17.34 -6.14
N GLN A 97 28.15 17.80 -5.30
CA GLN A 97 27.31 18.96 -5.57
C GLN A 97 26.94 19.65 -4.26
N MET A 98 27.19 20.95 -4.21
CA MET A 98 26.67 21.83 -3.16
C MET A 98 25.22 22.14 -3.46
N ALA A 99 24.29 21.76 -2.57
CA ALA A 99 22.89 22.03 -2.76
C ALA A 99 22.56 23.52 -2.51
N GLU A 100 21.60 24.04 -3.23
CA GLU A 100 20.95 25.32 -2.91
C GLU A 100 20.15 25.23 -1.60
N SER A 101 19.54 26.32 -1.17
CA SER A 101 18.73 26.35 0.04
C SER A 101 17.58 25.33 -0.04
N TYR A 102 17.68 24.27 0.74
CA TYR A 102 16.69 23.18 0.73
C TYR A 102 15.39 23.63 1.39
N PRO A 103 14.23 23.48 0.73
CA PRO A 103 12.97 24.08 1.20
C PRO A 103 12.41 23.40 2.45
N ILE A 104 12.69 22.09 2.67
CA ILE A 104 12.22 21.34 3.83
C ILE A 104 13.31 21.38 4.91
N THR A 105 13.06 22.18 5.94
CA THR A 105 13.96 22.36 7.08
C THR A 105 13.48 21.57 8.29
N PRO A 106 14.27 21.45 9.39
CA PRO A 106 13.83 20.78 10.63
C PRO A 106 12.62 21.43 11.34
N LYS A 107 12.06 22.53 10.83
CA LYS A 107 10.85 23.15 11.34
C LYS A 107 9.62 22.36 10.92
N GLU A 108 8.53 22.51 11.67
CA GLU A 108 7.23 21.98 11.27
C GLU A 108 6.74 22.66 9.99
N HIS A 109 6.29 21.86 9.05
CA HIS A 109 5.74 22.29 7.77
C HIS A 109 4.29 21.80 7.61
N GLY A 110 3.43 22.66 7.08
CA GLY A 110 2.06 22.27 6.78
C GLY A 110 1.98 21.20 5.68
N VAL A 111 0.94 20.36 5.77
CA VAL A 111 0.76 19.23 4.85
C VAL A 111 0.68 19.65 3.38
N ALA A 112 0.03 20.79 3.08
CA ALA A 112 -0.07 21.29 1.71
C ALA A 112 1.32 21.58 1.12
N PHE A 113 2.17 22.27 1.89
CA PHE A 113 3.56 22.57 1.51
C PHE A 113 4.36 21.29 1.27
N LEU A 114 4.26 20.31 2.18
CA LEU A 114 4.98 19.04 2.04
C LEU A 114 4.50 18.24 0.82
N MET A 115 3.21 18.28 0.51
CA MET A 115 2.66 17.66 -0.69
C MET A 115 3.09 18.36 -1.97
N ASP A 116 3.23 19.68 -1.99
CA ASP A 116 3.75 20.44 -3.14
C ASP A 116 5.24 20.14 -3.39
N HIS A 117 5.95 19.76 -2.32
CA HIS A 117 7.35 19.35 -2.36
C HIS A 117 7.52 17.83 -2.18
N ARG A 118 6.53 17.02 -2.57
CA ARG A 118 6.51 15.58 -2.30
C ARG A 118 7.77 14.87 -2.80
N HIS A 119 8.28 15.22 -3.97
CA HIS A 119 9.51 14.70 -4.56
C HIS A 119 10.77 14.93 -3.70
N LEU A 120 10.78 16.00 -2.90
CA LEU A 120 11.82 16.27 -1.92
C LEU A 120 11.47 15.65 -0.55
N TRP A 121 10.22 15.71 -0.15
CA TRP A 121 9.77 15.18 1.14
C TRP A 121 10.04 13.68 1.28
N LEU A 122 10.05 12.91 0.20
CA LEU A 122 10.43 11.48 0.19
C LEU A 122 11.79 11.21 0.85
N ARG A 123 12.67 12.20 0.93
CA ARG A 123 13.99 12.11 1.58
C ARG A 123 13.93 12.14 3.11
N SER A 124 12.79 12.59 3.68
CA SER A 124 12.59 12.65 5.13
C SER A 124 12.30 11.27 5.72
N SER A 125 12.63 11.09 7.01
CA SER A 125 12.55 9.78 7.69
C SER A 125 11.15 9.17 7.67
N ARG A 126 10.09 9.96 7.90
CA ARG A 126 8.71 9.47 7.94
C ARG A 126 8.24 8.89 6.60
N PRO A 127 8.24 9.61 5.46
CA PRO A 127 7.87 9.03 4.18
C PRO A 127 8.77 7.88 3.76
N HIS A 128 10.06 7.97 4.05
CA HIS A 128 11.00 6.88 3.79
C HIS A 128 10.60 5.60 4.51
N ALA A 129 10.27 5.66 5.81
CA ALA A 129 9.82 4.52 6.58
C ALA A 129 8.52 3.93 6.02
N ILE A 130 7.51 4.78 5.71
CA ILE A 130 6.24 4.34 5.12
C ILE A 130 6.48 3.57 3.81
N LEU A 131 7.32 4.10 2.91
CA LEU A 131 7.56 3.45 1.62
C LEU A 131 8.37 2.16 1.73
N ARG A 132 9.23 2.02 2.74
CA ARG A 132 9.90 0.75 3.04
C ARG A 132 8.92 -0.30 3.55
N VAL A 133 7.97 0.09 4.42
CA VAL A 133 6.88 -0.80 4.84
C VAL A 133 6.00 -1.18 3.64
N ARG A 134 5.62 -0.20 2.80
CA ARG A 134 4.88 -0.47 1.55
C ARG A 134 5.59 -1.49 0.66
N SER A 135 6.89 -1.31 0.45
CA SER A 135 7.70 -2.24 -0.35
C SER A 135 7.70 -3.66 0.22
N GLU A 136 7.76 -3.81 1.55
CA GLU A 136 7.67 -5.12 2.20
C GLU A 136 6.29 -5.75 2.06
N ILE A 137 5.22 -4.97 2.23
CA ILE A 137 3.84 -5.43 2.04
C ILE A 137 3.66 -5.99 0.63
N ILE A 138 4.08 -5.23 -0.40
CA ILE A 138 3.99 -5.67 -1.80
C ILE A 138 4.77 -6.97 -2.02
N LYS A 139 5.99 -7.03 -1.49
CA LYS A 139 6.81 -8.24 -1.59
C LYS A 139 6.15 -9.42 -0.87
N ALA A 140 5.62 -9.21 0.32
CA ALA A 140 4.93 -10.24 1.10
C ALA A 140 3.71 -10.79 0.34
N CYS A 141 2.90 -9.92 -0.25
CA CYS A 141 1.74 -10.35 -1.04
C CYS A 141 2.17 -11.25 -2.22
N ARG A 142 3.21 -10.86 -2.94
CA ARG A 142 3.71 -11.64 -4.08
C ARG A 142 4.28 -12.99 -3.63
N ASP A 143 5.14 -12.99 -2.61
CA ASP A 143 5.71 -14.23 -2.05
C ASP A 143 4.57 -15.16 -1.57
N PHE A 144 3.51 -14.61 -0.94
CA PHE A 144 2.36 -15.40 -0.47
C PHE A 144 1.65 -16.14 -1.60
N PHE A 145 1.40 -15.48 -2.73
CA PHE A 145 0.72 -16.08 -3.87
C PHE A 145 1.65 -17.00 -4.67
N ASP A 146 2.89 -16.58 -4.92
CA ASP A 146 3.88 -17.36 -5.66
C ASP A 146 4.15 -18.72 -4.95
N ASP A 147 4.26 -18.72 -3.60
CA ASP A 147 4.45 -19.92 -2.77
C ASP A 147 3.22 -20.85 -2.74
N ARG A 148 2.07 -20.41 -3.28
CA ARG A 148 0.80 -21.18 -3.33
C ARG A 148 0.34 -21.53 -4.75
N ASP A 149 1.29 -21.50 -5.68
CA ASP A 149 1.08 -21.85 -7.09
C ASP A 149 0.08 -20.93 -7.82
N PHE A 150 -0.02 -19.65 -7.41
CA PHE A 150 -0.73 -18.64 -8.19
C PHE A 150 0.19 -18.12 -9.30
N VAL A 151 -0.39 -17.90 -10.47
CA VAL A 151 0.31 -17.30 -11.61
C VAL A 151 0.04 -15.80 -11.65
N LEU A 152 1.09 -14.97 -11.66
CA LEU A 152 0.94 -13.53 -11.90
C LEU A 152 0.52 -13.28 -13.35
N VAL A 153 -0.58 -12.56 -13.53
CA VAL A 153 -1.13 -12.16 -14.84
C VAL A 153 -1.23 -10.64 -14.89
N ASP A 154 -0.68 -10.01 -15.92
CA ASP A 154 -0.78 -8.58 -16.11
C ASP A 154 -2.11 -8.23 -16.80
N SER A 155 -3.01 -7.56 -16.09
CA SER A 155 -4.28 -7.09 -16.64
C SER A 155 -4.09 -5.77 -17.40
N PRO A 156 -4.84 -5.52 -18.49
CA PRO A 156 -4.75 -4.26 -19.24
C PRO A 156 -5.16 -3.05 -18.39
N ILE A 157 -4.44 -1.94 -18.56
CA ILE A 157 -4.81 -0.64 -17.95
C ILE A 157 -5.90 0.05 -18.78
N PHE A 158 -5.86 -0.04 -20.11
CA PHE A 158 -6.90 0.44 -20.99
C PHE A 158 -7.96 -0.64 -21.17
N THR A 159 -9.22 -0.30 -20.94
CA THR A 159 -10.34 -1.24 -21.03
C THR A 159 -11.54 -0.61 -21.75
N PRO A 160 -12.31 -1.36 -22.51
CA PRO A 160 -13.59 -0.90 -23.06
C PRO A 160 -14.74 -0.99 -22.06
N ALA A 161 -14.55 -1.66 -20.91
CA ALA A 161 -15.61 -2.02 -19.97
C ALA A 161 -15.42 -1.40 -18.57
N ALA A 162 -16.53 -1.07 -17.92
CA ALA A 162 -16.56 -0.74 -16.50
C ALA A 162 -16.64 -2.03 -15.65
N CYS A 163 -15.88 -2.09 -14.54
CA CYS A 163 -15.98 -3.15 -13.55
C CYS A 163 -16.83 -2.71 -12.34
N GLU A 164 -16.54 -1.54 -11.78
CA GLU A 164 -17.11 -1.04 -10.53
C GLU A 164 -18.18 0.07 -10.73
N GLY A 165 -18.67 0.23 -11.95
CA GLY A 165 -19.68 1.23 -12.29
C GLY A 165 -19.22 2.29 -13.28
N THR A 166 -20.14 2.76 -14.11
CA THR A 166 -19.86 3.64 -15.25
C THR A 166 -19.62 5.10 -14.86
N SER A 167 -20.09 5.54 -13.69
CA SER A 167 -20.00 6.95 -13.25
C SER A 167 -18.63 7.37 -12.72
N THR A 168 -17.74 6.42 -12.48
CA THR A 168 -16.42 6.65 -11.86
C THR A 168 -15.24 6.29 -12.79
N LEU A 169 -15.48 6.30 -14.10
CA LEU A 169 -14.48 6.02 -15.14
C LEU A 169 -13.72 7.28 -15.56
N PHE A 170 -12.40 7.16 -15.72
CA PHE A 170 -11.59 8.11 -16.48
C PHE A 170 -11.61 7.70 -17.96
N GLU A 171 -12.27 8.49 -18.81
CA GLU A 171 -12.29 8.30 -20.25
C GLU A 171 -10.97 8.76 -20.89
N VAL A 172 -10.46 8.01 -21.85
CA VAL A 172 -9.23 8.28 -22.61
C VAL A 172 -9.52 8.15 -24.10
N GLU A 173 -9.02 9.08 -24.90
CA GLU A 173 -8.98 8.92 -26.37
C GLU A 173 -7.98 7.81 -26.71
N TYR A 174 -8.46 6.73 -27.33
CA TYR A 174 -7.64 5.61 -27.77
C TYR A 174 -7.71 5.48 -29.30
N PHE A 175 -6.88 6.26 -29.97
CA PHE A 175 -6.88 6.42 -31.44
C PHE A 175 -8.26 6.87 -31.95
N GLU A 176 -8.97 6.01 -32.69
CA GLU A 176 -10.31 6.30 -33.24
C GLU A 176 -11.44 5.82 -32.29
N GLU A 177 -11.11 5.21 -31.17
CA GLU A 177 -12.05 4.63 -30.20
C GLU A 177 -11.94 5.32 -28.84
N LYS A 178 -12.88 5.00 -27.95
CA LYS A 178 -12.84 5.39 -26.56
C LYS A 178 -12.39 4.21 -25.71
N ALA A 179 -11.46 4.47 -24.80
CA ALA A 179 -11.08 3.54 -23.75
C ALA A 179 -11.27 4.20 -22.38
N TYR A 180 -11.19 3.39 -21.34
CA TYR A 180 -11.23 3.85 -19.95
C TYR A 180 -9.99 3.33 -19.23
N LEU A 181 -9.55 4.08 -18.21
CA LEU A 181 -8.57 3.56 -17.25
C LEU A 181 -9.25 2.54 -16.34
N THR A 182 -8.61 1.40 -16.15
CA THR A 182 -9.18 0.26 -15.42
C THR A 182 -9.51 0.59 -13.97
N GLN A 183 -10.64 0.08 -13.48
CA GLN A 183 -11.04 0.14 -12.07
C GLN A 183 -10.63 -1.11 -11.30
N SER A 184 -10.28 -2.21 -11.99
CA SER A 184 -9.88 -3.51 -11.46
C SER A 184 -9.36 -4.40 -12.57
N GLY A 185 -8.47 -5.32 -12.25
CA GLY A 185 -8.02 -6.37 -13.16
C GLY A 185 -8.92 -7.60 -13.18
N GLN A 186 -9.95 -7.66 -12.34
CA GLN A 186 -10.77 -8.84 -12.07
C GLN A 186 -11.34 -9.48 -13.33
N LEU A 187 -11.98 -8.72 -14.22
CA LEU A 187 -12.64 -9.28 -15.43
C LEU A 187 -11.67 -10.04 -16.33
N TYR A 188 -10.40 -9.63 -16.37
CA TYR A 188 -9.33 -10.30 -17.11
C TYR A 188 -8.75 -11.46 -16.30
N ASN A 189 -8.65 -11.34 -14.97
CA ASN A 189 -8.19 -12.40 -14.11
C ASN A 189 -9.14 -13.60 -14.09
N GLU A 190 -10.44 -13.40 -14.23
CA GLU A 190 -11.37 -14.50 -14.37
C GLU A 190 -11.07 -15.35 -15.63
N ALA A 191 -10.66 -14.74 -16.74
CA ALA A 191 -10.17 -15.46 -17.90
C ALA A 191 -8.85 -16.21 -17.61
N GLY A 192 -7.95 -15.56 -16.86
CA GLY A 192 -6.72 -16.19 -16.37
C GLY A 192 -6.99 -17.39 -15.48
N ALA A 193 -7.94 -17.30 -14.54
CA ALA A 193 -8.32 -18.39 -13.65
C ALA A 193 -8.88 -19.60 -14.41
N MET A 194 -9.65 -19.37 -15.49
CA MET A 194 -10.14 -20.46 -16.35
C MET A 194 -9.01 -21.15 -17.14
N ALA A 195 -7.86 -20.50 -17.29
CA ALA A 195 -6.71 -21.06 -18.01
C ALA A 195 -5.66 -21.69 -17.07
N PHE A 196 -5.43 -21.08 -15.90
CA PHE A 196 -4.33 -21.46 -14.99
C PHE A 196 -4.82 -22.00 -13.62
N GLY A 197 -6.10 -21.93 -13.33
CA GLY A 197 -6.71 -22.36 -12.07
C GLY A 197 -6.63 -21.33 -10.95
N LYS A 198 -5.44 -20.79 -10.68
CA LYS A 198 -5.21 -19.74 -9.68
C LYS A 198 -4.33 -18.66 -10.27
N VAL A 199 -4.80 -17.43 -10.27
CA VAL A 199 -4.04 -16.28 -10.78
C VAL A 199 -4.14 -15.12 -9.81
N TYR A 200 -3.24 -14.17 -9.95
CA TYR A 200 -3.39 -12.84 -9.35
C TYR A 200 -2.83 -11.78 -10.28
N CYS A 201 -3.36 -10.56 -10.21
CA CYS A 201 -2.70 -9.39 -10.77
C CYS A 201 -2.25 -8.45 -9.66
N PHE A 202 -1.27 -7.62 -9.99
CA PHE A 202 -0.82 -6.52 -9.16
C PHE A 202 -0.65 -5.31 -10.05
N GLY A 203 -1.57 -4.37 -9.99
CA GLY A 203 -1.61 -3.26 -10.92
C GLY A 203 -2.25 -1.99 -10.39
N PRO A 204 -2.06 -0.87 -11.12
CA PRO A 204 -2.73 0.37 -10.82
C PRO A 204 -4.21 0.28 -11.18
N THR A 205 -5.04 0.90 -10.34
CA THR A 205 -6.48 1.07 -10.56
C THR A 205 -6.87 2.53 -10.43
N PHE A 206 -7.92 2.91 -11.14
CA PHE A 206 -8.31 4.31 -11.31
C PHE A 206 -9.80 4.48 -11.03
N ARG A 207 -10.16 5.39 -10.16
CA ARG A 207 -11.55 5.73 -9.88
C ARG A 207 -11.74 7.24 -9.91
N ALA A 208 -12.60 7.74 -10.81
CA ALA A 208 -12.91 9.15 -10.98
C ALA A 208 -13.91 9.67 -9.93
N GLU A 209 -13.79 9.16 -8.72
CA GLU A 209 -14.65 9.54 -7.60
C GLU A 209 -14.31 10.94 -7.09
N LYS A 210 -15.33 11.80 -6.95
CA LYS A 210 -15.19 13.15 -6.39
C LYS A 210 -15.19 13.12 -4.85
N SER A 211 -14.49 12.15 -4.27
CA SER A 211 -14.39 11.96 -2.82
C SER A 211 -13.28 12.84 -2.22
N LYS A 212 -13.56 13.46 -1.07
CA LYS A 212 -12.60 14.23 -0.26
C LYS A 212 -12.23 13.51 1.03
N THR A 213 -12.56 12.23 1.18
CA THR A 213 -12.30 11.48 2.41
C THR A 213 -10.81 11.16 2.56
N ARG A 214 -10.41 10.79 3.75
CA ARG A 214 -9.04 10.37 4.08
C ARG A 214 -8.66 8.99 3.53
N ARG A 215 -9.63 8.23 2.99
CA ARG A 215 -9.49 6.84 2.54
C ARG A 215 -9.47 6.68 1.01
N HIS A 216 -9.55 7.79 0.23
CA HIS A 216 -9.67 7.73 -1.23
C HIS A 216 -8.53 8.42 -1.95
N LEU A 217 -8.04 7.77 -3.00
CA LEU A 217 -7.18 8.28 -4.06
C LEU A 217 -7.86 8.01 -5.40
N THR A 218 -7.54 8.80 -6.44
CA THR A 218 -8.04 8.58 -7.79
C THR A 218 -7.20 7.58 -8.58
N GLU A 219 -5.98 7.30 -8.12
CA GLU A 219 -5.05 6.30 -8.61
C GLU A 219 -4.45 5.57 -7.40
N PHE A 220 -4.56 4.26 -7.36
CA PHE A 220 -4.05 3.41 -6.28
C PHE A 220 -3.69 2.03 -6.82
N TRP A 221 -3.14 1.16 -6.00
CA TRP A 221 -2.68 -0.16 -6.42
C TRP A 221 -3.47 -1.26 -5.71
N MET A 222 -3.86 -2.26 -6.49
CA MET A 222 -4.53 -3.45 -5.95
C MET A 222 -3.74 -4.71 -6.24
N ILE A 223 -3.86 -5.68 -5.32
CA ILE A 223 -3.55 -7.06 -5.59
C ILE A 223 -4.86 -7.83 -5.60
N GLU A 224 -5.08 -8.58 -6.68
CA GLU A 224 -6.39 -9.15 -6.99
C GLU A 224 -6.22 -10.61 -7.42
N PRO A 225 -6.31 -11.59 -6.48
CA PRO A 225 -6.34 -13.01 -6.81
C PRO A 225 -7.71 -13.40 -7.39
N GLU A 226 -7.71 -14.43 -8.23
CA GLU A 226 -8.90 -15.08 -8.76
C GLU A 226 -8.66 -16.59 -8.86
N MET A 227 -9.61 -17.39 -8.38
CA MET A 227 -9.44 -18.84 -8.18
C MET A 227 -10.61 -19.62 -8.78
N ALA A 228 -10.34 -20.51 -9.73
CA ALA A 228 -11.30 -21.47 -10.23
C ALA A 228 -11.59 -22.56 -9.19
N TYR A 229 -12.80 -23.13 -9.21
CA TYR A 229 -13.30 -24.15 -8.27
C TYR A 229 -13.23 -23.66 -6.80
N CYS A 230 -13.50 -22.38 -6.58
CA CYS A 230 -13.46 -21.72 -5.29
C CYS A 230 -14.84 -21.15 -4.96
N ASP A 231 -15.28 -21.35 -3.72
CA ASP A 231 -16.48 -20.75 -3.16
C ASP A 231 -16.15 -19.56 -2.24
N LEU A 232 -17.19 -18.93 -1.67
CA LEU A 232 -17.02 -17.78 -0.77
C LEU A 232 -16.20 -18.12 0.48
N ASP A 233 -16.40 -19.30 1.07
CA ASP A 233 -15.71 -19.67 2.31
C ASP A 233 -14.21 -19.88 2.07
N GLN A 234 -13.86 -20.53 0.96
CA GLN A 234 -12.47 -20.70 0.54
C GLN A 234 -11.81 -19.36 0.16
N ASP A 235 -12.55 -18.44 -0.45
CA ASP A 235 -12.09 -17.08 -0.75
C ASP A 235 -11.74 -16.31 0.54
N MET A 236 -12.61 -16.38 1.54
CA MET A 236 -12.37 -15.82 2.87
C MET A 236 -11.15 -16.44 3.56
N ASP A 237 -10.93 -17.74 3.43
CA ASP A 237 -9.74 -18.43 3.99
C ASP A 237 -8.44 -17.89 3.39
N VAL A 238 -8.42 -17.66 2.07
CA VAL A 238 -7.24 -17.11 1.39
C VAL A 238 -7.02 -15.65 1.79
N ALA A 239 -8.08 -14.85 1.88
CA ALA A 239 -8.01 -13.44 2.26
C ALA A 239 -7.46 -13.24 3.69
N GLU A 240 -7.97 -14.02 4.67
CA GLU A 240 -7.48 -13.92 6.05
C GLU A 240 -6.03 -14.41 6.18
N ALA A 241 -5.66 -15.49 5.49
CA ALA A 241 -4.30 -16.00 5.49
C ALA A 241 -3.29 -15.01 4.88
N LEU A 242 -3.68 -14.32 3.80
CA LEU A 242 -2.86 -13.27 3.18
C LEU A 242 -2.61 -12.12 4.16
N VAL A 243 -3.66 -11.60 4.79
CA VAL A 243 -3.53 -10.44 5.69
C VAL A 243 -2.72 -10.80 6.92
N ALA A 244 -2.94 -11.97 7.54
CA ALA A 244 -2.14 -12.43 8.67
C ALA A 244 -0.65 -12.57 8.30
N TYR A 245 -0.35 -13.17 7.15
CA TYR A 245 1.02 -13.32 6.64
C TYR A 245 1.71 -11.97 6.39
N VAL A 246 1.00 -11.01 5.78
CA VAL A 246 1.54 -9.66 5.51
C VAL A 246 1.87 -8.92 6.81
N VAL A 247 0.97 -8.96 7.79
CA VAL A 247 1.16 -8.30 9.09
C VAL A 247 2.33 -8.93 9.84
N GLU A 248 2.39 -10.26 9.96
CA GLU A 248 3.49 -10.97 10.60
C GLU A 248 4.85 -10.61 9.98
N ARG A 249 4.92 -10.59 8.66
CA ARG A 249 6.15 -10.28 7.93
C ARG A 249 6.61 -8.84 8.11
N VAL A 250 5.68 -7.88 8.18
CA VAL A 250 6.03 -6.48 8.47
C VAL A 250 6.54 -6.33 9.90
N LEU A 251 5.90 -6.95 10.88
CA LEU A 251 6.36 -6.96 12.28
C LEU A 251 7.77 -7.54 12.40
N GLU A 252 8.05 -8.64 11.70
CA GLU A 252 9.36 -9.29 11.69
C GLU A 252 10.46 -8.42 11.05
N ARG A 253 10.17 -7.75 9.93
CA ARG A 253 11.20 -7.16 9.07
C ARG A 253 11.26 -5.64 9.05
N ARG A 254 10.23 -4.96 9.55
CA ARG A 254 10.08 -3.49 9.50
C ARG A 254 9.83 -2.85 10.86
N GLY A 255 10.23 -3.53 11.95
CA GLY A 255 10.07 -3.02 13.31
C GLY A 255 10.74 -1.65 13.53
N GLU A 256 11.89 -1.39 12.90
CA GLU A 256 12.57 -0.08 13.02
C GLU A 256 11.81 1.02 12.27
N GLU A 257 11.25 0.73 11.11
CA GLU A 257 10.40 1.66 10.38
C GLU A 257 9.11 1.97 11.16
N LEU A 258 8.49 0.96 11.77
CA LEU A 258 7.31 1.17 12.63
C LEU A 258 7.63 2.02 13.86
N LYS A 259 8.81 1.90 14.46
CA LYS A 259 9.29 2.79 15.55
C LYS A 259 9.47 4.23 15.09
N ILE A 260 10.05 4.46 13.88
CA ILE A 260 10.16 5.80 13.29
C ILE A 260 8.79 6.45 13.11
N LEU A 261 7.77 5.64 12.82
CA LEU A 261 6.39 6.09 12.66
C LEU A 261 5.64 6.23 13.99
N GLU A 262 6.28 5.87 15.12
CA GLU A 262 5.66 5.82 16.45
C GLU A 262 4.41 4.93 16.48
N ARG A 263 4.41 3.86 15.67
CA ARG A 263 3.31 2.92 15.56
C ARG A 263 3.27 2.00 16.79
N ASP A 264 2.15 2.00 17.51
CA ASP A 264 1.86 0.97 18.50
C ASP A 264 1.63 -0.37 17.77
N THR A 265 2.50 -1.34 17.99
CA THR A 265 2.42 -2.66 17.33
C THR A 265 1.53 -3.66 18.06
N ILE A 266 1.09 -3.40 19.28
CA ILE A 266 0.27 -4.32 20.09
C ILE A 266 -1.01 -4.75 19.36
N PRO A 267 -1.78 -3.86 18.69
CA PRO A 267 -2.93 -4.28 17.89
C PRO A 267 -2.56 -5.20 16.73
N LEU A 268 -1.42 -4.96 16.06
CA LEU A 268 -0.97 -5.78 14.93
C LEU A 268 -0.53 -7.19 15.37
N GLU A 269 0.02 -7.35 16.57
CA GLU A 269 0.46 -8.64 17.12
C GLU A 269 -0.73 -9.59 17.40
N LYS A 270 -1.95 -9.05 17.51
CA LYS A 270 -3.19 -9.80 17.67
C LYS A 270 -3.74 -10.37 16.36
N VAL A 271 -3.25 -9.91 15.21
CA VAL A 271 -3.75 -10.31 13.89
C VAL A 271 -3.29 -11.73 13.57
N LYS A 272 -4.14 -12.70 13.89
CA LYS A 272 -3.88 -14.14 13.72
C LYS A 272 -5.16 -14.86 13.27
N THR A 273 -5.01 -15.78 12.33
CA THR A 273 -6.14 -16.62 11.88
C THR A 273 -6.64 -17.56 13.00
N PRO A 274 -7.93 -17.90 13.07
CA PRO A 274 -9.00 -17.42 12.16
C PRO A 274 -9.50 -16.01 12.55
N PHE A 275 -9.92 -15.24 11.54
CA PHE A 275 -10.59 -13.96 11.77
C PHE A 275 -12.08 -14.15 12.07
N PRO A 276 -12.70 -13.22 12.83
CA PRO A 276 -14.16 -13.21 13.01
C PRO A 276 -14.86 -13.09 11.65
N ARG A 277 -15.94 -13.87 11.47
CA ARG A 277 -16.82 -13.83 10.29
C ARG A 277 -18.23 -13.56 10.75
N ILE A 278 -18.84 -12.51 10.23
CA ILE A 278 -20.21 -12.12 10.54
C ILE A 278 -20.98 -11.86 9.25
N THR A 279 -22.27 -12.13 9.26
CA THR A 279 -23.15 -11.73 8.15
C THR A 279 -23.41 -10.23 8.18
N TYR A 280 -23.77 -9.64 7.03
CA TYR A 280 -24.23 -8.27 6.97
C TYR A 280 -25.39 -8.01 7.95
N SER A 281 -26.35 -8.95 8.10
CA SER A 281 -27.43 -8.82 9.06
C SER A 281 -26.92 -8.68 10.51
N GLN A 282 -25.90 -9.45 10.90
CA GLN A 282 -25.27 -9.32 12.20
C GLN A 282 -24.53 -7.99 12.35
N ALA A 283 -23.91 -7.47 11.29
CA ALA A 283 -23.31 -6.13 11.30
C ALA A 283 -24.39 -5.04 11.51
N ILE A 284 -25.54 -5.15 10.88
CA ILE A 284 -26.69 -4.26 11.12
C ILE A 284 -27.19 -4.34 12.57
N ASP A 285 -27.21 -5.53 13.17
CA ASP A 285 -27.59 -5.67 14.60
C ASP A 285 -26.60 -4.97 15.53
N ILE A 286 -25.29 -5.03 15.24
CA ILE A 286 -24.26 -4.26 15.95
C ILE A 286 -24.52 -2.74 15.81
N LEU A 287 -24.84 -2.25 14.60
CA LEU A 287 -25.13 -0.85 14.37
C LEU A 287 -26.36 -0.39 15.15
N LYS A 288 -27.44 -1.18 15.18
CA LYS A 288 -28.64 -0.89 15.98
C LYS A 288 -28.33 -0.80 17.46
N GLU A 289 -27.48 -1.71 17.98
CA GLU A 289 -27.11 -1.69 19.39
C GLU A 289 -26.24 -0.46 19.76
N LYS A 290 -25.28 -0.10 18.90
CA LYS A 290 -24.30 0.96 19.19
C LYS A 290 -24.77 2.36 18.80
N LYS A 291 -25.50 2.49 17.70
CA LYS A 291 -25.90 3.78 17.10
C LYS A 291 -27.38 4.08 17.29
N GLY A 292 -28.18 3.06 17.64
CA GLY A 292 -29.65 3.18 17.77
C GLY A 292 -30.38 3.19 16.43
N GLU A 293 -29.68 3.05 15.31
CA GLU A 293 -30.21 2.99 13.94
C GLU A 293 -29.38 2.04 13.08
N GLY A 294 -30.00 1.48 12.07
CA GLY A 294 -29.38 0.56 11.11
C GLY A 294 -30.45 -0.05 10.25
N ASP A 295 -30.65 0.50 9.05
CA ASP A 295 -31.60 -0.02 8.09
C ASP A 295 -30.93 -1.10 7.25
N TRP A 296 -31.62 -2.25 7.12
CA TRP A 296 -31.16 -3.32 6.25
C TRP A 296 -31.39 -2.95 4.78
N GLY A 297 -30.41 -3.18 3.91
CA GLY A 297 -30.54 -2.99 2.46
C GLY A 297 -29.61 -1.93 1.87
N GLY A 298 -28.93 -1.11 2.71
CA GLY A 298 -27.92 -0.15 2.28
C GLY A 298 -26.50 -0.71 2.30
N ASP A 299 -25.54 -0.01 1.68
CA ASP A 299 -24.12 -0.31 1.87
C ASP A 299 -23.64 0.26 3.22
N LEU A 300 -22.60 -0.34 3.80
CA LEU A 300 -21.99 0.20 5.02
C LEU A 300 -21.14 1.43 4.66
N GLY A 301 -21.49 2.58 5.24
CA GLY A 301 -20.66 3.77 5.13
C GLY A 301 -19.41 3.67 6.00
N GLY A 302 -18.41 4.51 5.75
CA GLY A 302 -17.13 4.46 6.50
C GLY A 302 -17.26 4.65 8.02
N GLU A 303 -18.33 5.30 8.52
CA GLU A 303 -18.65 5.37 9.95
C GLU A 303 -19.19 4.04 10.44
N ASP A 304 -20.08 3.40 9.67
CA ASP A 304 -20.67 2.11 10.01
C ASP A 304 -19.62 1.00 10.02
N GLU A 305 -18.71 0.98 9.02
CA GLU A 305 -17.54 0.09 9.00
C GLU A 305 -16.70 0.24 10.27
N THR A 306 -16.46 1.49 10.72
CA THR A 306 -15.70 1.77 11.93
C THR A 306 -16.42 1.22 13.15
N ILE A 307 -17.72 1.49 13.30
CA ILE A 307 -18.51 0.99 14.44
C ILE A 307 -18.52 -0.55 14.47
N VAL A 308 -18.65 -1.19 13.32
CA VAL A 308 -18.64 -2.67 13.24
C VAL A 308 -17.26 -3.21 13.62
N SER A 309 -16.19 -2.69 13.00
CA SER A 309 -14.81 -3.16 13.22
C SER A 309 -14.30 -2.92 14.65
N ASP A 310 -14.75 -1.86 15.32
CA ASP A 310 -14.35 -1.54 16.70
C ASP A 310 -14.85 -2.57 17.75
N ASN A 311 -15.72 -3.52 17.37
CA ASN A 311 -16.10 -4.63 18.23
C ASN A 311 -15.11 -5.80 18.20
N PHE A 312 -14.07 -5.72 17.38
CA PHE A 312 -13.11 -6.80 17.18
C PHE A 312 -11.67 -6.29 17.37
N ASP A 313 -10.83 -7.09 17.97
CA ASP A 313 -9.39 -6.80 18.17
C ASP A 313 -8.52 -7.09 16.94
N GLN A 314 -9.11 -7.65 15.89
CA GLN A 314 -8.44 -8.05 14.64
C GLN A 314 -9.40 -7.83 13.45
N PRO A 315 -8.93 -7.93 12.19
CA PRO A 315 -9.82 -7.75 11.04
C PRO A 315 -11.04 -8.67 11.10
N VAL A 316 -12.20 -8.14 10.70
CA VAL A 316 -13.46 -8.89 10.65
C VAL A 316 -13.93 -9.01 9.21
N LEU A 317 -14.40 -10.20 8.83
CA LEU A 317 -14.98 -10.48 7.53
C LEU A 317 -16.52 -10.33 7.66
N VAL A 318 -17.05 -9.33 6.97
CA VAL A 318 -18.50 -9.11 6.85
C VAL A 318 -18.94 -9.66 5.51
N HIS A 319 -19.86 -10.62 5.50
CA HIS A 319 -20.28 -11.29 4.26
C HIS A 319 -21.78 -11.28 4.04
N ARG A 320 -22.20 -11.60 2.80
CA ARG A 320 -23.61 -11.67 2.41
C ARG A 320 -24.33 -10.34 2.54
N TYR A 321 -23.78 -9.30 1.89
CA TYR A 321 -24.47 -8.01 1.75
C TYR A 321 -25.70 -8.12 0.84
N PRO A 322 -26.64 -7.17 0.94
CA PRO A 322 -27.75 -7.07 -0.01
C PRO A 322 -27.21 -7.02 -1.45
N LYS A 323 -27.82 -7.82 -2.34
CA LYS A 323 -27.34 -7.93 -3.73
C LYS A 323 -27.41 -6.62 -4.50
N GLU A 324 -28.35 -5.75 -4.15
CA GLU A 324 -28.59 -4.47 -4.82
C GLU A 324 -27.46 -3.46 -4.62
N VAL A 325 -26.63 -3.64 -3.58
CA VAL A 325 -25.49 -2.75 -3.29
C VAL A 325 -24.14 -3.31 -3.76
N LYS A 326 -24.13 -4.51 -4.33
CA LYS A 326 -22.92 -5.15 -4.83
C LYS A 326 -22.90 -5.21 -6.36
N ALA A 327 -21.72 -5.41 -6.93
CA ALA A 327 -21.51 -5.39 -8.37
C ALA A 327 -22.28 -6.51 -9.09
N PHE A 328 -22.64 -6.28 -10.35
CA PHE A 328 -23.46 -7.17 -11.19
C PHE A 328 -22.91 -8.60 -11.30
N TYR A 329 -21.61 -8.76 -11.19
CA TYR A 329 -20.93 -10.05 -11.35
C TYR A 329 -20.91 -10.91 -10.10
N MET A 330 -21.38 -10.43 -8.96
CA MET A 330 -21.45 -11.23 -7.72
C MET A 330 -22.56 -12.27 -7.81
N LYS A 331 -22.27 -13.49 -7.35
CA LYS A 331 -23.25 -14.57 -7.29
C LYS A 331 -24.31 -14.30 -6.22
N GLU A 332 -25.58 -14.54 -6.55
CA GLU A 332 -26.66 -14.50 -5.55
C GLU A 332 -26.56 -15.73 -4.63
N ASP A 333 -26.89 -15.56 -3.34
CA ASP A 333 -26.89 -16.67 -2.41
C ASP A 333 -28.11 -17.59 -2.70
N PRO A 334 -27.89 -18.88 -3.00
CA PRO A 334 -29.00 -19.79 -3.27
C PRO A 334 -29.91 -20.06 -2.07
N GLU A 335 -29.46 -19.74 -0.84
CA GLU A 335 -30.22 -19.91 0.39
C GLU A 335 -31.02 -18.65 0.77
N ASP A 336 -30.60 -17.46 0.31
CA ASP A 336 -31.27 -16.18 0.53
C ASP A 336 -31.10 -15.25 -0.68
N GLU A 337 -32.11 -15.20 -1.54
CA GLU A 337 -32.14 -14.41 -2.78
C GLU A 337 -31.93 -12.89 -2.59
N ARG A 338 -31.99 -12.39 -1.35
CA ARG A 338 -31.80 -10.97 -1.04
C ARG A 338 -30.32 -10.56 -0.95
N VAL A 339 -29.43 -11.54 -0.83
CA VAL A 339 -28.01 -11.28 -0.59
C VAL A 339 -27.11 -11.89 -1.68
N ALA A 340 -25.92 -11.33 -1.82
CA ALA A 340 -24.88 -11.86 -2.68
C ALA A 340 -23.81 -12.62 -1.87
N LEU A 341 -23.15 -13.59 -2.48
CA LEU A 341 -22.00 -14.32 -1.93
C LEU A 341 -20.73 -13.44 -2.02
N CYS A 342 -20.74 -12.34 -1.31
CA CYS A 342 -19.65 -11.35 -1.25
C CYS A 342 -19.11 -11.20 0.17
N VAL A 343 -17.96 -10.59 0.29
CA VAL A 343 -17.27 -10.33 1.55
C VAL A 343 -16.48 -9.03 1.48
N ASP A 344 -16.52 -8.26 2.56
CA ASP A 344 -15.61 -7.14 2.82
C ASP A 344 -14.83 -7.45 4.11
N MET A 345 -13.51 -7.28 4.09
CA MET A 345 -12.68 -7.38 5.30
C MET A 345 -12.42 -5.99 5.84
N LEU A 346 -12.89 -5.75 7.05
CA LEU A 346 -12.73 -4.48 7.74
C LEU A 346 -11.55 -4.55 8.72
N ALA A 347 -10.58 -3.68 8.55
CA ALA A 347 -9.48 -3.54 9.49
C ALA A 347 -9.92 -2.76 10.73
N PRO A 348 -9.42 -3.13 11.94
CA PRO A 348 -9.73 -2.44 13.19
C PRO A 348 -9.12 -1.03 13.23
N GLU A 349 -9.30 -0.33 14.36
CA GLU A 349 -8.78 1.01 14.61
C GLU A 349 -9.33 2.08 13.62
N GLY A 350 -10.52 1.86 13.07
CA GLY A 350 -11.21 2.81 12.18
C GLY A 350 -10.65 2.91 10.77
N TYR A 351 -9.89 1.93 10.31
CA TYR A 351 -9.36 1.91 8.93
C TYR A 351 -10.38 1.45 7.90
N GLY A 352 -11.38 0.64 8.32
CA GLY A 352 -12.47 0.18 7.46
C GLY A 352 -12.04 -0.86 6.44
N GLU A 353 -12.76 -0.95 5.33
CA GLU A 353 -12.54 -1.96 4.30
C GLU A 353 -11.12 -1.92 3.72
N ILE A 354 -10.41 -3.06 3.77
CA ILE A 354 -9.10 -3.28 3.15
C ILE A 354 -9.15 -4.31 2.02
N ILE A 355 -10.12 -5.20 2.04
CA ILE A 355 -10.41 -6.21 1.00
C ILE A 355 -11.90 -6.18 0.71
N GLY A 356 -12.26 -6.24 -0.58
CA GLY A 356 -13.59 -6.53 -1.07
C GLY A 356 -13.54 -7.65 -2.09
N GLY A 357 -14.46 -8.62 -2.01
CA GLY A 357 -14.46 -9.79 -2.89
C GLY A 357 -15.69 -10.65 -2.81
N GLY A 358 -15.61 -11.87 -3.35
CA GLY A 358 -16.65 -12.86 -3.27
C GLY A 358 -16.71 -13.83 -4.44
N GLN A 359 -17.69 -14.70 -4.40
CA GLN A 359 -17.94 -15.67 -5.45
C GLN A 359 -18.61 -15.00 -6.66
N ARG A 360 -18.16 -15.36 -7.84
CA ARG A 360 -18.61 -14.77 -9.10
C ARG A 360 -19.81 -15.54 -9.65
N GLU A 361 -20.66 -14.82 -10.40
CA GLU A 361 -21.77 -15.45 -11.13
C GLU A 361 -21.22 -16.37 -12.23
N ASP A 362 -21.51 -17.65 -12.15
CA ASP A 362 -21.01 -18.69 -13.04
C ASP A 362 -22.07 -19.18 -14.05
N GLN A 363 -23.32 -18.68 -13.98
CA GLN A 363 -24.40 -19.02 -14.88
C GLN A 363 -24.60 -17.93 -15.94
N LEU A 364 -24.56 -18.33 -17.22
CA LEU A 364 -24.64 -17.42 -18.34
C LEU A 364 -25.93 -16.59 -18.36
N GLU A 365 -27.07 -17.26 -18.21
CA GLU A 365 -28.38 -16.63 -18.32
C GLU A 365 -28.61 -15.58 -17.19
N ILE A 366 -28.07 -15.85 -16.00
CA ILE A 366 -28.16 -14.92 -14.88
C ILE A 366 -27.27 -13.72 -15.14
N LEU A 367 -26.02 -13.94 -15.59
CA LEU A 367 -25.08 -12.87 -15.88
C LEU A 367 -25.56 -11.97 -17.05
N GLU A 368 -26.13 -12.55 -18.11
CA GLU A 368 -26.75 -11.79 -19.20
C GLU A 368 -27.89 -10.89 -18.70
N ARG A 369 -28.77 -11.43 -17.86
CA ARG A 369 -29.84 -10.65 -17.23
C ARG A 369 -29.30 -9.49 -16.40
N LYS A 370 -28.29 -9.73 -15.56
CA LYS A 370 -27.68 -8.69 -14.71
C LYS A 370 -27.01 -7.60 -15.53
N ILE A 371 -26.35 -7.93 -16.63
CA ILE A 371 -25.77 -6.93 -17.55
C ILE A 371 -26.87 -6.03 -18.13
N ASP A 372 -28.00 -6.60 -18.53
CA ASP A 372 -29.13 -5.85 -19.06
C ASP A 372 -29.81 -4.98 -17.98
N GLU A 373 -30.03 -5.50 -16.78
CA GLU A 373 -30.58 -4.78 -15.62
C GLU A 373 -29.72 -3.57 -15.23
N HIS A 374 -28.40 -3.71 -15.27
CA HIS A 374 -27.44 -2.65 -14.99
C HIS A 374 -27.19 -1.73 -16.22
N GLN A 375 -27.87 -1.95 -17.35
CA GLN A 375 -27.76 -1.17 -18.58
C GLN A 375 -26.30 -1.06 -19.09
N LEU A 376 -25.53 -2.12 -18.93
CA LEU A 376 -24.13 -2.15 -19.37
C LEU A 376 -24.03 -2.45 -20.88
N PRO A 377 -23.04 -1.90 -21.60
CA PRO A 377 -22.87 -2.12 -23.04
C PRO A 377 -22.46 -3.57 -23.31
N ARG A 378 -23.41 -4.40 -23.74
CA ARG A 378 -23.24 -5.86 -23.91
C ARG A 378 -22.04 -6.24 -24.76
N GLU A 379 -21.74 -5.42 -25.77
CA GLU A 379 -20.59 -5.64 -26.68
C GLU A 379 -19.24 -5.61 -25.92
N ALA A 380 -19.09 -4.75 -24.92
CA ALA A 380 -17.89 -4.66 -24.10
C ALA A 380 -17.68 -5.88 -23.17
N PHE A 381 -18.75 -6.65 -22.91
CA PHE A 381 -18.71 -7.83 -22.04
C PHE A 381 -18.79 -9.16 -22.81
N GLN A 382 -18.74 -9.16 -24.15
CA GLN A 382 -18.86 -10.38 -24.93
C GLN A 382 -17.83 -11.45 -24.53
N GLY A 383 -16.55 -11.07 -24.40
CA GLY A 383 -15.49 -11.99 -23.95
C GLY A 383 -15.70 -12.50 -22.52
N TYR A 384 -16.28 -11.67 -21.64
CA TYR A 384 -16.61 -12.03 -20.26
C TYR A 384 -17.77 -13.05 -20.20
N LEU A 385 -18.80 -12.87 -21.04
CA LEU A 385 -19.90 -13.82 -21.20
C LEU A 385 -19.41 -15.16 -21.78
N ASP A 386 -18.42 -15.13 -22.66
CA ASP A 386 -17.87 -16.35 -23.26
C ASP A 386 -17.23 -17.26 -22.22
N LEU A 387 -16.69 -16.72 -21.12
CA LEU A 387 -16.19 -17.54 -20.00
C LEU A 387 -17.30 -18.40 -19.36
N ARG A 388 -18.56 -17.98 -19.46
CA ARG A 388 -19.69 -18.74 -18.95
C ARG A 388 -20.24 -19.75 -19.99
N ARG A 389 -19.98 -19.50 -21.29
CA ARG A 389 -20.37 -20.42 -22.36
C ARG A 389 -19.45 -21.61 -22.49
N TYR A 390 -18.18 -21.42 -22.21
CA TYR A 390 -17.12 -22.38 -22.53
C TYR A 390 -16.45 -22.91 -21.25
N GLY A 391 -17.15 -23.76 -20.52
CA GLY A 391 -16.61 -24.49 -19.38
C GLY A 391 -16.57 -23.68 -18.07
N SER A 392 -17.66 -22.95 -17.79
CA SER A 392 -17.83 -22.22 -16.55
C SER A 392 -17.70 -23.13 -15.32
N VAL A 393 -17.11 -22.62 -14.27
CA VAL A 393 -16.97 -23.29 -12.97
C VAL A 393 -17.26 -22.28 -11.85
N PRO A 394 -17.65 -22.72 -10.65
CA PRO A 394 -17.63 -21.84 -9.48
C PRO A 394 -16.23 -21.25 -9.32
N HIS A 395 -16.15 -19.94 -9.14
CA HIS A 395 -14.88 -19.23 -8.94
C HIS A 395 -15.10 -18.01 -8.07
N ALA A 396 -14.05 -17.61 -7.38
CA ALA A 396 -14.09 -16.51 -6.43
C ALA A 396 -12.74 -15.78 -6.39
N GLY A 397 -12.77 -14.56 -5.90
CA GLY A 397 -11.57 -13.76 -5.72
C GLY A 397 -11.89 -12.45 -5.00
N PHE A 398 -10.85 -11.71 -4.70
CA PHE A 398 -10.97 -10.45 -3.98
C PHE A 398 -9.96 -9.41 -4.50
N GLY A 399 -10.20 -8.16 -4.15
CA GLY A 399 -9.26 -7.06 -4.36
C GLY A 399 -8.78 -6.50 -3.03
N MET A 400 -7.47 -6.43 -2.81
CA MET A 400 -6.87 -5.78 -1.66
C MET A 400 -6.20 -4.47 -2.06
N GLY A 401 -6.69 -3.35 -1.51
CA GLY A 401 -6.12 -2.03 -1.74
C GLY A 401 -4.83 -1.83 -0.93
N ILE A 402 -3.69 -1.73 -1.61
CA ILE A 402 -2.37 -1.60 -0.97
C ILE A 402 -2.28 -0.37 -0.08
N GLU A 403 -2.83 0.77 -0.51
CA GLU A 403 -2.79 2.02 0.23
C GLU A 403 -3.55 1.95 1.55
N ARG A 404 -4.68 1.24 1.57
CA ARG A 404 -5.47 1.03 2.80
C ARG A 404 -4.72 0.13 3.79
N VAL A 405 -4.14 -0.96 3.32
CA VAL A 405 -3.32 -1.87 4.14
C VAL A 405 -2.08 -1.16 4.69
N VAL A 406 -1.35 -0.39 3.87
CA VAL A 406 -0.21 0.42 4.33
C VAL A 406 -0.65 1.46 5.37
N SER A 407 -1.80 2.12 5.14
CA SER A 407 -2.33 3.12 6.08
C SER A 407 -2.62 2.51 7.44
N TRP A 408 -3.27 1.35 7.47
CA TRP A 408 -3.57 0.60 8.69
C TRP A 408 -2.31 0.13 9.42
N ILE A 409 -1.44 -0.61 8.74
CA ILE A 409 -0.22 -1.17 9.35
C ILE A 409 0.70 -0.06 9.88
N CYS A 410 0.85 1.04 9.15
CA CYS A 410 1.67 2.18 9.55
C CYS A 410 0.98 3.15 10.54
N GLY A 411 -0.30 2.99 10.85
CA GLY A 411 -1.02 3.90 11.74
C GLY A 411 -1.25 5.30 11.14
N LEU A 412 -1.49 5.42 9.83
CA LEU A 412 -1.58 6.72 9.15
C LEU A 412 -3.01 7.24 9.12
N GLN A 413 -3.15 8.55 9.28
CA GLN A 413 -4.46 9.19 9.25
C GLN A 413 -5.04 9.38 7.84
N HIS A 414 -4.21 9.31 6.79
CA HIS A 414 -4.65 9.59 5.42
C HIS A 414 -3.83 8.80 4.40
N VAL A 415 -4.50 8.11 3.48
CA VAL A 415 -3.87 7.28 2.44
C VAL A 415 -2.92 8.03 1.49
N ARG A 416 -2.97 9.37 1.42
CA ARG A 416 -2.04 10.17 0.60
C ARG A 416 -0.57 9.99 0.99
N GLU A 417 -0.29 9.55 2.22
CA GLU A 417 1.10 9.31 2.67
C GLU A 417 1.64 7.96 2.22
N THR A 418 0.78 7.01 1.86
CA THR A 418 1.12 5.60 1.60
C THR A 418 1.76 5.33 0.24
N ILE A 419 1.61 6.25 -0.70
CA ILE A 419 2.10 6.14 -2.08
C ILE A 419 3.11 7.25 -2.37
N PRO A 420 4.13 7.01 -3.23
CA PRO A 420 5.15 8.03 -3.50
C PRO A 420 4.57 9.35 -3.99
N PHE A 421 3.67 9.33 -4.97
CA PHE A 421 3.05 10.50 -5.59
C PHE A 421 1.53 10.32 -5.66
N PRO A 422 0.79 10.77 -4.64
CA PRO A 422 -0.66 10.56 -4.58
C PRO A 422 -1.40 11.39 -5.63
N ARG A 423 -2.37 10.75 -6.29
CA ARG A 423 -3.36 11.39 -7.16
C ARG A 423 -4.68 11.52 -6.42
N MET A 424 -5.18 12.75 -6.34
CA MET A 424 -6.37 13.09 -5.56
C MET A 424 -7.24 14.05 -6.36
N LEU A 425 -8.50 14.22 -5.98
CA LEU A 425 -9.45 15.11 -6.65
C LEU A 425 -8.89 16.50 -7.01
N SER A 426 -8.06 17.07 -6.15
CA SER A 426 -7.49 18.43 -6.31
C SER A 426 -5.96 18.42 -6.49
N ARG A 427 -5.35 17.25 -6.74
CA ARG A 427 -3.89 17.13 -6.82
C ARG A 427 -3.46 16.15 -7.92
N LEU A 428 -2.79 16.69 -8.93
CA LEU A 428 -2.15 15.96 -10.02
C LEU A 428 -0.61 16.09 -9.97
N TYR A 429 -0.08 17.16 -9.38
CA TYR A 429 1.35 17.48 -9.28
C TYR A 429 1.83 17.37 -7.81
N PRO A 430 3.11 17.02 -7.58
CA PRO A 430 4.12 16.48 -8.48
C PRO A 430 3.86 15.06 -8.92
#